data_4bca85e251c9a0051c9af37947bc5296
#
_entry.id   4bca85e251c9a0051c9af37947bc5296
#
_cell.length_a   1.000
_cell.length_b   1.000
_cell.length_c   1.000
_cell.angle_alpha   90.00
_cell.angle_beta   90.00
_cell.angle_gamma   90.00
#
_symmetry.space_group_name_H-M   'P 1'
#
loop_
_entity.id
_entity.type
_entity.pdbx_description
1 polymer ?
#
loop_
_entity_poly.entity_id
_entity_poly.type
_entity_poly.pdbx_seq_one_letter_code
_entity_poly.pdbx_strand_id
1 'polypeptide(L)'
;MERKNLALLCAGVVCFWLFALAFGTAQGNGLRQQSPAVQAAADQTRPVQPAAAQPALELPCRAACLIDQQTGTILYEKNADQQMPIASITKVMTLLLTFEAVHDGRIAMDTLVPVSEHAYHMGGSQIWLEPGEQFTLDEMIKAICVSSANDAAV
;
A
#
# COMPACT_ATOMS: atom_id res chain seq x y z
N MET A 1 -10.27 52.40 -9.16
CA MET A 1 -10.48 50.96 -9.57
C MET A 1 -11.46 50.99 -10.73
N GLU A 2 -10.98 50.60 -11.91
CA GLU A 2 -11.76 50.71 -13.15
C GLU A 2 -12.89 49.69 -13.20
N ARG A 3 -14.04 50.12 -13.80
CA ARG A 3 -15.26 49.30 -13.93
C ARG A 3 -15.03 47.89 -14.58
N LYS A 4 -13.94 47.73 -15.33
CA LYS A 4 -13.55 46.47 -15.98
C LYS A 4 -13.13 45.37 -14.99
N ASN A 5 -12.53 45.76 -13.88
CA ASN A 5 -12.09 44.77 -12.87
C ASN A 5 -13.24 44.25 -12.00
N LEU A 6 -14.31 45.04 -11.87
CA LEU A 6 -15.50 44.62 -11.13
C LEU A 6 -16.33 43.60 -11.91
N ALA A 7 -16.37 43.69 -13.24
CA ALA A 7 -17.07 42.70 -14.09
C ALA A 7 -16.38 41.35 -14.11
N LEU A 8 -15.03 41.31 -14.06
CA LEU A 8 -14.28 40.06 -13.97
C LEU A 8 -14.45 39.36 -12.60
N LEU A 9 -14.54 40.13 -11.52
CA LEU A 9 -14.81 39.61 -10.18
C LEU A 9 -16.21 38.98 -10.06
N CYS A 10 -17.23 39.63 -10.65
CA CYS A 10 -18.59 39.10 -10.67
C CYS A 10 -18.71 37.80 -11.51
N ALA A 11 -18.02 37.74 -12.65
CA ALA A 11 -18.02 36.53 -13.48
C ALA A 11 -17.35 35.34 -12.78
N GLY A 12 -16.26 35.58 -12.05
CA GLY A 12 -15.56 34.51 -11.28
C GLY A 12 -16.42 33.95 -10.14
N VAL A 13 -17.14 34.83 -9.43
CA VAL A 13 -18.01 34.39 -8.31
C VAL A 13 -19.24 33.63 -8.82
N VAL A 14 -19.82 34.03 -9.94
CA VAL A 14 -20.99 33.30 -10.51
C VAL A 14 -20.58 31.91 -11.04
N CYS A 15 -19.41 31.78 -11.67
CA CYS A 15 -18.91 30.49 -12.09
C CYS A 15 -18.62 29.55 -10.90
N PHE A 16 -18.12 30.08 -9.79
CA PHE A 16 -17.86 29.30 -8.58
C PHE A 16 -19.15 28.76 -7.94
N TRP A 17 -20.21 29.58 -7.92
CA TRP A 17 -21.53 29.17 -7.39
C TRP A 17 -22.27 28.18 -8.30
N LEU A 18 -22.14 28.31 -9.62
CA LEU A 18 -22.73 27.34 -10.56
C LEU A 18 -22.04 25.98 -10.49
N PHE A 19 -20.72 25.96 -10.20
CA PHE A 19 -20.00 24.71 -9.98
C PHE A 19 -20.38 24.04 -8.65
N ALA A 20 -20.65 24.81 -7.61
CA ALA A 20 -21.11 24.28 -6.31
C ALA A 20 -22.54 23.72 -6.35
N LEU A 21 -23.43 24.23 -7.23
CA LEU A 21 -24.79 23.71 -7.39
C LEU A 21 -24.86 22.41 -8.23
N ALA A 22 -23.86 22.14 -9.06
CA ALA A 22 -23.79 20.90 -9.83
C ALA A 22 -23.28 19.69 -9.00
N PHE A 23 -22.70 19.93 -7.82
CA PHE A 23 -22.17 18.87 -6.93
C PHE A 23 -23.08 18.55 -5.74
N GLY A 24 -24.27 19.11 -5.67
CA GLY A 24 -25.11 19.11 -4.47
C GLY A 24 -26.31 18.17 -4.47
N THR A 25 -26.32 17.04 -5.18
CA THR A 25 -27.36 15.99 -4.96
C THR A 25 -26.84 14.59 -5.34
N ALA A 26 -25.80 14.13 -4.71
CA ALA A 26 -25.54 12.71 -4.59
C ALA A 26 -25.72 12.33 -3.13
N GLN A 27 -26.98 12.19 -2.72
CA GLN A 27 -27.34 11.59 -1.44
C GLN A 27 -26.92 10.13 -1.42
N GLY A 28 -26.17 9.81 -0.38
CA GLY A 28 -25.60 8.56 -0.02
C GLY A 28 -26.48 7.33 -0.16
N ASN A 29 -25.89 6.35 -0.76
CA ASN A 29 -26.00 4.98 -0.30
C ASN A 29 -24.57 4.56 0.02
N GLY A 30 -24.29 4.45 1.32
CA GLY A 30 -23.02 3.98 1.85
C GLY A 30 -22.80 2.52 1.53
N LEU A 31 -22.50 2.22 0.29
CA LEU A 31 -21.82 1.00 -0.07
C LEU A 31 -20.33 1.36 -0.05
N ARG A 32 -19.62 0.90 0.99
CA ARG A 32 -18.19 0.80 1.02
C ARG A 32 -17.78 0.14 -0.30
N GLN A 33 -17.38 0.93 -1.29
CA GLN A 33 -16.67 0.38 -2.44
C GLN A 33 -15.34 -0.14 -1.90
N GLN A 34 -15.28 -1.45 -1.70
CA GLN A 34 -14.03 -2.14 -1.47
C GLN A 34 -13.20 -1.91 -2.73
N SER A 35 -11.93 -1.52 -2.55
CA SER A 35 -10.98 -1.38 -3.66
C SER A 35 -11.02 -2.62 -4.54
N PRO A 36 -10.96 -2.48 -5.87
CA PRO A 36 -10.99 -3.64 -6.79
C PRO A 36 -9.96 -4.71 -6.46
N ALA A 37 -8.82 -4.31 -5.88
CA ALA A 37 -7.77 -5.23 -5.42
C ALA A 37 -8.23 -6.13 -4.26
N VAL A 38 -9.05 -5.62 -3.34
CA VAL A 38 -9.57 -6.40 -2.20
C VAL A 38 -10.69 -7.33 -2.64
N GLN A 39 -11.53 -6.90 -3.60
CA GLN A 39 -12.55 -7.77 -4.20
C GLN A 39 -11.92 -8.89 -5.06
N ALA A 40 -10.85 -8.62 -5.78
CA ALA A 40 -10.13 -9.65 -6.52
C ALA A 40 -9.51 -10.73 -5.61
N ALA A 41 -9.13 -10.39 -4.38
CA ALA A 41 -8.63 -11.34 -3.40
C ALA A 41 -9.74 -12.18 -2.73
N ALA A 42 -10.97 -11.66 -2.65
CA ALA A 42 -12.10 -12.34 -1.99
C ALA A 42 -12.86 -13.32 -2.91
N ASP A 43 -12.77 -13.13 -4.24
CA ASP A 43 -13.50 -13.95 -5.23
C ASP A 43 -12.63 -15.04 -5.88
N GLN A 44 -11.38 -15.21 -5.40
CA GLN A 44 -10.54 -16.33 -5.82
C GLN A 44 -10.90 -17.59 -5.03
N THR A 45 -12.07 -18.17 -5.31
CA THR A 45 -12.23 -19.62 -5.24
C THR A 45 -11.24 -20.18 -6.27
N ARG A 46 -10.05 -20.52 -5.77
CA ARG A 46 -8.94 -21.13 -6.53
C ARG A 46 -9.52 -22.25 -7.41
N PRO A 47 -9.57 -22.11 -8.75
CA PRO A 47 -9.90 -23.24 -9.58
C PRO A 47 -8.83 -24.28 -9.33
N VAL A 48 -9.23 -25.47 -8.87
CA VAL A 48 -8.33 -26.63 -8.78
C VAL A 48 -7.97 -26.99 -10.22
N GLN A 49 -6.93 -26.34 -10.72
CA GLN A 49 -6.34 -26.68 -12.02
C GLN A 49 -5.62 -28.02 -11.81
N PRO A 50 -5.89 -29.04 -12.64
CA PRO A 50 -5.17 -30.31 -12.53
C PRO A 50 -3.67 -30.01 -12.60
N ALA A 51 -2.93 -30.52 -11.63
CA ALA A 51 -1.49 -30.31 -11.50
C ALA A 51 -0.83 -30.68 -12.84
N ALA A 52 -0.52 -29.66 -13.65
CA ALA A 52 0.43 -29.83 -14.74
C ALA A 52 1.71 -30.40 -14.10
N ALA A 53 2.31 -31.43 -14.68
CA ALA A 53 3.50 -32.04 -14.14
C ALA A 53 4.54 -30.96 -13.87
N GLN A 54 4.71 -30.64 -12.60
CA GLN A 54 5.65 -29.58 -12.19
C GLN A 54 7.04 -30.01 -12.63
N PRO A 55 7.86 -29.12 -13.19
CA PRO A 55 9.24 -29.48 -13.48
C PRO A 55 9.90 -29.98 -12.20
N ALA A 56 10.74 -31.00 -12.32
CA ALA A 56 11.47 -31.59 -11.19
C ALA A 56 12.53 -30.59 -10.68
N LEU A 57 12.06 -29.46 -10.11
CA LEU A 57 12.90 -28.43 -9.52
C LEU A 57 13.03 -28.72 -8.01
N GLU A 58 14.16 -29.24 -7.61
CA GLU A 58 14.47 -29.43 -6.20
C GLU A 58 15.16 -28.21 -5.64
N LEU A 59 14.46 -27.46 -4.79
CA LEU A 59 15.01 -26.31 -4.09
C LEU A 59 15.39 -26.68 -2.66
N PRO A 60 16.59 -26.31 -2.18
CA PRO A 60 17.04 -26.59 -0.81
C PRO A 60 16.40 -25.60 0.20
N CYS A 61 15.09 -25.37 0.09
CA CYS A 61 14.30 -24.53 0.99
C CYS A 61 13.14 -25.30 1.59
N ARG A 62 12.60 -24.79 2.70
CA ARG A 62 11.47 -25.41 3.42
C ARG A 62 10.15 -25.23 2.69
N ALA A 63 9.97 -24.07 2.05
CA ALA A 63 8.80 -23.74 1.23
C ALA A 63 9.21 -22.85 0.07
N ALA A 64 8.46 -22.90 -1.02
CA ALA A 64 8.60 -22.01 -2.16
C ALA A 64 7.27 -21.87 -2.90
N CYS A 65 7.05 -20.72 -3.51
CA CYS A 65 5.97 -20.49 -4.45
C CYS A 65 6.49 -19.60 -5.57
N LEU A 66 6.27 -19.98 -6.82
CA LEU A 66 6.57 -19.19 -8.00
C LEU A 66 5.27 -18.90 -8.74
N ILE A 67 5.00 -17.62 -8.96
CA ILE A 67 3.75 -17.14 -9.55
C ILE A 67 4.08 -16.29 -10.77
N ASP A 68 3.36 -16.48 -11.84
CA ASP A 68 3.38 -15.55 -12.97
C ASP A 68 2.66 -14.27 -12.57
N GLN A 69 3.36 -13.13 -12.65
CA GLN A 69 2.86 -11.84 -12.18
C GLN A 69 1.65 -11.34 -12.96
N GLN A 70 1.56 -11.64 -14.24
CA GLN A 70 0.50 -11.11 -15.10
C GLN A 70 -0.80 -11.90 -14.97
N THR A 71 -0.68 -13.22 -14.84
CA THR A 71 -1.83 -14.13 -14.87
C THR A 71 -2.22 -14.64 -13.49
N GLY A 72 -1.36 -14.49 -12.48
CA GLY A 72 -1.53 -15.11 -11.17
C GLY A 72 -1.36 -16.63 -11.17
N THR A 73 -0.92 -17.22 -12.30
CA THR A 73 -0.75 -18.67 -12.43
C THR A 73 0.42 -19.14 -11.57
N ILE A 74 0.18 -20.16 -10.75
CA ILE A 74 1.23 -20.79 -9.95
C ILE A 74 2.03 -21.74 -10.86
N LEU A 75 3.31 -21.43 -11.01
CA LEU A 75 4.25 -22.18 -11.86
C LEU A 75 4.98 -23.27 -11.09
N TYR A 76 5.19 -23.07 -9.77
CA TYR A 76 5.84 -24.03 -8.88
C TYR A 76 5.38 -23.81 -7.45
N GLU A 77 5.19 -24.90 -6.72
CA GLU A 77 4.88 -24.89 -5.27
C GLU A 77 5.68 -25.96 -4.54
N LYS A 78 6.13 -25.60 -3.35
CA LYS A 78 6.68 -26.52 -2.36
C LYS A 78 6.22 -26.05 -0.99
N ASN A 79 5.37 -26.85 -0.31
CA ASN A 79 4.84 -26.51 1.02
C ASN A 79 4.28 -25.06 1.09
N ALA A 80 3.67 -24.56 0.03
CA ALA A 80 3.29 -23.14 -0.11
C ALA A 80 2.26 -22.69 0.94
N ASP A 81 1.38 -23.61 1.37
CA ASP A 81 0.34 -23.33 2.37
C ASP A 81 0.80 -23.64 3.82
N GLN A 82 2.04 -24.07 4.01
CA GLN A 82 2.55 -24.35 5.35
C GLN A 82 2.84 -23.04 6.09
N GLN A 83 2.18 -22.84 7.23
CA GLN A 83 2.48 -21.72 8.12
C GLN A 83 3.86 -21.88 8.74
N MET A 84 4.69 -20.86 8.58
CA MET A 84 6.03 -20.83 9.16
C MET A 84 6.52 -19.40 9.33
N PRO A 85 7.47 -19.15 10.25
CA PRO A 85 8.12 -17.86 10.37
C PRO A 85 8.84 -17.49 9.07
N ILE A 86 8.50 -16.35 8.50
CA ILE A 86 9.04 -15.84 7.21
C ILE A 86 10.02 -14.70 7.40
N ALA A 87 10.36 -14.37 8.63
CA ALA A 87 11.30 -13.30 8.98
C ALA A 87 10.96 -11.96 8.24
N SER A 88 11.95 -11.30 7.66
CA SER A 88 11.78 -9.99 7.02
C SER A 88 10.90 -10.00 5.76
N ILE A 89 10.52 -11.15 5.22
CA ILE A 89 9.51 -11.20 4.15
C ILE A 89 8.18 -10.58 4.62
N THR A 90 7.89 -10.60 5.93
CA THR A 90 6.74 -9.91 6.53
C THR A 90 6.66 -8.43 6.16
N LYS A 91 7.80 -7.75 5.94
CA LYS A 91 7.84 -6.33 5.56
C LYS A 91 7.23 -6.04 4.18
N VAL A 92 7.11 -7.05 3.32
CA VAL A 92 6.40 -6.92 2.04
C VAL A 92 4.94 -6.56 2.30
N MET A 93 4.32 -7.12 3.34
CA MET A 93 2.95 -6.75 3.73
C MET A 93 2.87 -5.31 4.28
N THR A 94 3.82 -4.90 5.13
CA THR A 94 3.92 -3.51 5.60
C THR A 94 4.01 -2.54 4.42
N LEU A 95 4.90 -2.82 3.46
CA LEU A 95 5.06 -1.99 2.27
C LEU A 95 3.79 -1.97 1.40
N LEU A 96 3.14 -3.11 1.20
CA LEU A 96 1.88 -3.20 0.45
C LEU A 96 0.81 -2.28 1.06
N LEU A 97 0.56 -2.41 2.36
CA LEU A 97 -0.42 -1.59 3.08
C LEU A 97 -0.06 -0.09 3.05
N THR A 98 1.23 0.22 3.12
CA THR A 98 1.74 1.59 3.02
C THR A 98 1.47 2.17 1.62
N PHE A 99 1.81 1.43 0.56
CA PHE A 99 1.56 1.89 -0.81
C PHE A 99 0.07 1.98 -1.15
N GLU A 100 -0.77 1.10 -0.62
CA GLU A 100 -2.22 1.24 -0.72
C GLU A 100 -2.70 2.53 -0.04
N ALA A 101 -2.16 2.87 1.14
CA ALA A 101 -2.50 4.10 1.83
C ALA A 101 -2.08 5.35 1.05
N VAL A 102 -0.92 5.31 0.39
CA VAL A 102 -0.46 6.39 -0.49
C VAL A 102 -1.35 6.48 -1.74
N HIS A 103 -1.65 5.35 -2.37
CA HIS A 103 -2.52 5.30 -3.55
C HIS A 103 -3.92 5.87 -3.27
N ASP A 104 -4.48 5.55 -2.12
CA ASP A 104 -5.79 6.03 -1.68
C ASP A 104 -5.77 7.50 -1.21
N GLY A 105 -4.61 8.15 -1.22
CA GLY A 105 -4.44 9.53 -0.76
C GLY A 105 -4.60 9.73 0.75
N ARG A 106 -4.53 8.66 1.55
CA ARG A 106 -4.60 8.74 3.01
C ARG A 106 -3.32 9.29 3.64
N ILE A 107 -2.19 9.07 3.00
CA ILE A 107 -0.87 9.58 3.36
C ILE A 107 -0.11 9.95 2.08
N ALA A 108 0.95 10.76 2.20
CA ALA A 108 1.81 11.14 1.10
C ALA A 108 3.26 10.69 1.36
N MET A 109 4.07 10.59 0.31
CA MET A 109 5.47 10.15 0.44
C MET A 109 6.32 11.11 1.27
N ASP A 110 5.95 12.38 1.34
CA ASP A 110 6.59 13.42 2.14
C ASP A 110 5.98 13.57 3.55
N THR A 111 4.98 12.75 3.92
CA THR A 111 4.43 12.72 5.27
C THR A 111 5.52 12.40 6.27
N LEU A 112 5.65 13.23 7.30
CA LEU A 112 6.60 13.00 8.38
C LEU A 112 6.08 11.91 9.33
N VAL A 113 6.88 10.88 9.51
CA VAL A 113 6.62 9.73 10.38
C VAL A 113 7.46 9.90 11.65
N PRO A 114 6.84 10.10 12.82
CA PRO A 114 7.57 10.21 14.07
C PRO A 114 8.05 8.83 14.55
N VAL A 115 9.27 8.80 15.09
CA VAL A 115 9.84 7.59 15.71
C VAL A 115 9.26 7.41 17.10
N SER A 116 8.66 6.24 17.35
CA SER A 116 8.10 5.87 18.64
C SER A 116 9.15 5.18 19.55
N GLU A 117 8.92 5.19 20.85
CA GLU A 117 9.69 4.39 21.82
C GLU A 117 9.65 2.89 21.47
N HIS A 118 8.52 2.42 20.96
CA HIS A 118 8.40 1.03 20.55
C HIS A 118 9.33 0.71 19.36
N ALA A 119 9.38 1.59 18.37
CA ALA A 119 10.30 1.46 17.24
C ALA A 119 11.76 1.43 17.67
N TYR A 120 12.15 2.34 18.56
CA TYR A 120 13.51 2.42 19.12
C TYR A 120 13.96 1.11 19.80
N HIS A 121 13.06 0.42 20.48
CA HIS A 121 13.36 -0.83 21.17
C HIS A 121 13.26 -2.09 20.29
N MET A 122 13.00 -1.95 18.99
CA MET A 122 12.98 -3.08 18.09
C MET A 122 14.39 -3.67 17.92
N GLY A 123 14.48 -4.97 18.01
CA GLY A 123 15.73 -5.69 17.76
C GLY A 123 15.93 -6.05 16.28
N GLY A 124 17.07 -6.67 15.99
CA GLY A 124 17.42 -7.17 14.65
C GLY A 124 18.01 -6.09 13.76
N SER A 125 17.71 -6.12 12.44
CA SER A 125 18.19 -5.11 11.49
C SER A 125 17.55 -3.75 11.77
N GLN A 126 18.36 -2.71 11.92
CA GLN A 126 17.92 -1.36 12.30
C GLN A 126 18.72 -0.31 11.54
N ILE A 127 18.19 0.90 11.47
CA ILE A 127 18.91 2.12 11.06
C ILE A 127 19.16 3.04 12.26
N TRP A 128 18.88 2.54 13.47
CA TRP A 128 19.16 3.20 14.75
C TRP A 128 18.39 4.51 14.92
N LEU A 129 17.10 4.48 14.65
CA LEU A 129 16.18 5.60 14.86
C LEU A 129 16.04 5.92 16.36
N GLU A 130 16.02 7.21 16.72
CA GLU A 130 15.85 7.66 18.09
C GLU A 130 14.45 8.26 18.32
N PRO A 131 13.86 8.08 19.50
CA PRO A 131 12.56 8.66 19.83
C PRO A 131 12.53 10.18 19.64
N GLY A 132 11.51 10.68 18.98
CA GLY A 132 11.34 12.10 18.68
C GLY A 132 11.96 12.55 17.35
N GLU A 133 12.77 11.73 16.71
CA GLU A 133 13.15 11.96 15.31
C GLU A 133 11.94 11.84 14.40
N GLN A 134 12.03 12.49 13.24
CA GLN A 134 11.00 12.42 12.19
C GLN A 134 11.67 12.27 10.84
N PHE A 135 11.17 11.35 10.05
CA PHE A 135 11.62 11.09 8.69
C PHE A 135 10.43 11.09 7.75
N THR A 136 10.66 11.37 6.49
CA THR A 136 9.60 11.23 5.49
C THR A 136 9.24 9.77 5.30
N LEU A 137 8.00 9.50 4.88
CA LEU A 137 7.56 8.15 4.54
C LEU A 137 8.47 7.53 3.47
N ASP A 138 8.93 8.31 2.49
CA ASP A 138 9.88 7.87 1.47
C ASP A 138 11.20 7.37 2.06
N GLU A 139 11.75 8.08 3.05
CA GLU A 139 12.98 7.66 3.76
C GLU A 139 12.75 6.37 4.55
N MET A 140 11.60 6.25 5.24
CA MET A 140 11.25 5.03 5.97
C MET A 140 11.08 3.82 5.03
N ILE A 141 10.42 3.99 3.90
CA ILE A 141 10.30 2.93 2.88
C ILE A 141 11.68 2.50 2.36
N LYS A 142 12.57 3.45 2.07
CA LYS A 142 13.95 3.15 1.66
C LYS A 142 14.73 2.39 2.73
N ALA A 143 14.59 2.77 4.00
CA ALA A 143 15.21 2.07 5.12
C ALA A 143 14.71 0.61 5.23
N ILE A 144 13.41 0.39 5.06
CA ILE A 144 12.83 -0.96 5.04
C ILE A 144 13.37 -1.78 3.87
N CYS A 145 13.40 -1.22 2.66
CA CYS A 145 13.80 -1.93 1.46
C CYS A 145 15.31 -2.24 1.41
N VAL A 146 16.15 -1.31 1.83
CA VAL A 146 17.61 -1.42 1.69
C VAL A 146 18.26 -2.11 2.88
N SER A 147 17.89 -1.67 4.09
CA SER A 147 18.49 -2.16 5.34
C SER A 147 17.63 -3.20 6.05
N SER A 148 16.44 -3.49 5.53
CA SER A 148 15.47 -4.34 6.22
C SER A 148 15.18 -3.84 7.65
N ALA A 149 15.15 -2.52 7.85
CA ALA A 149 15.06 -1.87 9.14
C ALA A 149 13.76 -2.24 9.87
N ASN A 150 13.86 -2.81 11.06
CA ASN A 150 12.72 -3.18 11.89
C ASN A 150 12.11 -1.94 12.55
N ASP A 151 12.96 -1.03 13.01
CA ASP A 151 12.58 0.25 13.63
C ASP A 151 11.83 1.17 12.66
N ALA A 152 12.12 1.10 11.37
CA ALA A 152 11.37 1.83 10.34
C ALA A 152 10.06 1.16 9.91
N ALA A 153 9.84 -0.10 10.26
CA ALA A 153 8.70 -0.89 9.80
C ALA A 153 7.54 -1.00 10.81
N VAL A 154 7.68 -0.36 11.98
CA VAL A 154 6.76 -0.44 13.14
C VAL A 154 5.86 0.78 13.25
#